data_2d9e03b619755189ee2392de84df7f90
#
_entry.id   2d9e03b619755189ee2392de84df7f90
#
_cell.length_a   1.000
_cell.length_b   1.000
_cell.length_c   1.000
_cell.angle_alpha   90.00
_cell.angle_beta   90.00
_cell.angle_gamma   90.00
#
_symmetry.space_group_name_H-M   'P 1'
#
loop_
_entity.id
_entity.type
_entity.pdbx_description
1 polymer ?
#
loop_
_entity_poly.entity_id
_entity_poly.type
_entity_poly.pdbx_seq_one_letter_code
_entity_poly.pdbx_strand_id
1 'polypeptide(L)'
;MAPSGAFSGFTGKTLYTPVPNPVFGPILEQIQDLAELKVTLRGLWLFHRKRGALRAVSLEEFLADRTLIKGLKFEGDDSAEEAIRHGLRLAVKRKTFLTHQLGGKDTVFLLNTDSDQRAVSRLEHGEVPAEISAGPEAEVPALEPP
;
A
#
# COMPACT_ATOMS: atom_id res chain seq x y z
N MET A 1 10.27 -22.81 -20.36
CA MET A 1 10.97 -22.74 -19.19
C MET A 1 10.49 -21.63 -18.31
N ALA A 2 10.43 -21.83 -17.05
CA ALA A 2 9.92 -20.83 -16.17
C ALA A 2 10.99 -19.84 -15.84
N PRO A 3 10.70 -18.57 -15.73
CA PRO A 3 11.68 -17.61 -15.39
C PRO A 3 12.15 -17.80 -13.97
N SER A 4 13.31 -17.26 -13.73
CA SER A 4 13.84 -17.31 -12.40
C SER A 4 12.85 -16.63 -11.47
N GLY A 5 12.55 -17.19 -10.37
CA GLY A 5 11.59 -16.63 -9.46
C GLY A 5 10.16 -16.95 -9.78
N ALA A 6 9.94 -17.83 -10.73
CA ALA A 6 8.58 -18.19 -11.04
C ALA A 6 7.94 -18.87 -9.84
N PHE A 7 6.67 -18.55 -9.66
CA PHE A 7 5.94 -19.07 -8.53
C PHE A 7 5.52 -20.50 -8.80
N SER A 8 5.67 -21.35 -7.83
CA SER A 8 5.34 -22.75 -8.02
C SER A 8 4.30 -23.26 -7.02
N GLY A 9 3.56 -22.40 -6.43
CA GLY A 9 2.48 -22.81 -5.52
C GLY A 9 2.73 -22.34 -4.12
N PHE A 10 1.70 -22.41 -3.29
CA PHE A 10 1.82 -22.00 -1.90
C PHE A 10 2.21 -23.18 -1.04
N THR A 11 3.04 -22.94 -0.04
CA THR A 11 3.44 -23.99 0.86
C THR A 11 2.76 -23.79 2.20
N GLY A 12 2.92 -24.75 3.09
CA GLY A 12 2.32 -24.63 4.41
C GLY A 12 2.95 -23.55 5.26
N LYS A 13 4.09 -23.00 4.84
CA LYS A 13 4.72 -21.93 5.60
C LYS A 13 4.45 -20.58 5.00
N THR A 14 3.56 -20.49 4.05
CA THR A 14 3.23 -19.21 3.42
C THR A 14 2.58 -18.29 4.44
N LEU A 15 3.06 -17.05 4.48
CA LEU A 15 2.45 -16.05 5.35
C LEU A 15 1.30 -15.39 4.63
N TYR A 16 0.35 -14.88 5.39
CA TYR A 16 -0.84 -14.28 4.83
C TYR A 16 -1.00 -12.85 5.31
N THR A 17 -1.53 -12.01 4.47
CA THR A 17 -1.84 -10.63 4.81
C THR A 17 -3.34 -10.47 4.74
N PRO A 18 -3.99 -9.96 5.78
CA PRO A 18 -5.44 -9.79 5.73
C PRO A 18 -5.83 -8.71 4.74
N VAL A 19 -6.91 -8.96 4.03
CA VAL A 19 -7.41 -8.03 3.05
C VAL A 19 -8.88 -7.77 3.38
N PRO A 20 -9.30 -6.52 3.53
CA PRO A 20 -10.71 -6.24 3.82
C PRO A 20 -11.60 -6.81 2.72
N ASN A 21 -12.68 -7.42 3.12
CA ASN A 21 -13.54 -8.10 2.14
C ASN A 21 -14.03 -7.22 1.00
N PRO A 22 -14.34 -5.93 1.19
CA PRO A 22 -14.79 -5.14 0.05
C PRO A 22 -13.78 -5.08 -1.10
N VAL A 23 -12.52 -5.34 -0.83
CA VAL A 23 -11.52 -5.38 -1.91
C VAL A 23 -11.83 -6.53 -2.85
N PHE A 24 -12.40 -7.62 -2.35
CA PHE A 24 -12.74 -8.77 -3.18
C PHE A 24 -14.12 -8.65 -3.81
N GLY A 25 -14.84 -7.60 -3.52
CA GLY A 25 -16.18 -7.41 -4.06
C GLY A 25 -16.27 -6.12 -4.83
N PRO A 26 -16.93 -5.09 -4.28
CA PRO A 26 -17.18 -3.87 -5.06
C PRO A 26 -15.91 -3.21 -5.59
N ILE A 27 -14.83 -3.21 -4.83
CA ILE A 27 -13.62 -2.58 -5.30
C ILE A 27 -13.06 -3.37 -6.47
N LEU A 28 -13.00 -4.68 -6.34
CA LEU A 28 -12.50 -5.51 -7.42
C LEU A 28 -13.34 -5.35 -8.69
N GLU A 29 -14.66 -5.25 -8.53
CA GLU A 29 -15.55 -5.11 -9.67
C GLU A 29 -15.33 -3.80 -10.41
N GLN A 30 -14.97 -2.75 -9.68
CA GLN A 30 -14.90 -1.44 -10.27
C GLN A 30 -13.55 -1.07 -10.82
N ILE A 31 -12.48 -1.69 -10.33
CA ILE A 31 -11.16 -1.36 -10.81
C ILE A 31 -10.96 -1.94 -12.20
N GLN A 32 -10.62 -1.08 -13.15
CA GLN A 32 -10.33 -1.55 -14.49
C GLN A 32 -8.92 -1.17 -14.91
N ASP A 33 -8.17 -0.53 -14.04
CA ASP A 33 -6.83 -0.08 -14.34
C ASP A 33 -5.85 -0.99 -13.62
N LEU A 34 -4.93 -1.58 -14.35
CA LEU A 34 -4.02 -2.53 -13.76
C LEU A 34 -3.09 -1.88 -12.76
N ALA A 35 -2.67 -0.64 -13.02
CA ALA A 35 -1.81 0.04 -12.06
C ALA A 35 -2.55 0.27 -10.75
N GLU A 36 -3.81 0.66 -10.83
CA GLU A 36 -4.59 0.84 -9.61
C GLU A 36 -4.73 -0.47 -8.85
N LEU A 37 -5.00 -1.55 -9.56
CA LEU A 37 -5.16 -2.83 -8.89
C LEU A 37 -3.89 -3.25 -8.19
N LYS A 38 -2.76 -3.14 -8.86
CA LYS A 38 -1.50 -3.57 -8.26
C LYS A 38 -1.10 -2.67 -7.10
N VAL A 39 -1.31 -1.37 -7.24
CA VAL A 39 -0.99 -0.45 -6.16
C VAL A 39 -1.90 -0.71 -4.97
N THR A 40 -3.16 -1.01 -5.21
CA THR A 40 -4.08 -1.28 -4.12
C THR A 40 -3.66 -2.51 -3.34
N LEU A 41 -3.36 -3.60 -4.04
CA LEU A 41 -2.98 -4.83 -3.34
C LEU A 41 -1.65 -4.69 -2.64
N ARG A 42 -0.67 -4.09 -3.30
CA ARG A 42 0.63 -3.93 -2.65
C ARG A 42 0.55 -2.95 -1.50
N GLY A 43 -0.29 -1.93 -1.65
CA GLY A 43 -0.50 -0.97 -0.57
C GLY A 43 -1.06 -1.63 0.67
N LEU A 44 -1.99 -2.56 0.51
CA LEU A 44 -2.52 -3.27 1.66
C LEU A 44 -1.42 -4.00 2.41
N TRP A 45 -0.49 -4.59 1.68
CA TRP A 45 0.63 -5.27 2.32
C TRP A 45 1.53 -4.27 3.03
N LEU A 46 1.79 -3.14 2.40
CA LEU A 46 2.65 -2.13 3.03
C LEU A 46 2.01 -1.55 4.28
N PHE A 47 0.72 -1.27 4.24
CA PHE A 47 0.03 -0.76 5.42
C PHE A 47 0.07 -1.78 6.55
N HIS A 48 -0.14 -3.05 6.21
CA HIS A 48 -0.21 -4.08 7.24
C HIS A 48 1.13 -4.24 7.95
N ARG A 49 2.21 -3.89 7.32
CA ARG A 49 3.52 -4.01 7.95
C ARG A 49 3.80 -2.90 8.93
N LYS A 50 3.06 -1.81 8.87
CA LYS A 50 3.30 -0.70 9.79
C LYS A 50 2.73 -1.03 11.16
N ARG A 51 3.32 -0.45 12.18
CA ARG A 51 2.86 -0.67 13.53
C ARG A 51 2.39 0.63 14.11
N GLY A 52 1.67 0.57 15.19
CA GLY A 52 1.21 1.75 15.89
C GLY A 52 -0.15 2.19 15.40
N ALA A 53 -0.57 3.34 15.87
CA ALA A 53 -1.90 3.83 15.58
C ALA A 53 -2.02 4.42 14.19
N LEU A 54 -0.92 4.83 13.61
CA LEU A 54 -0.95 5.43 12.29
C LEU A 54 -0.22 4.52 11.32
N ARG A 55 -0.93 3.91 10.41
CA ARG A 55 -0.32 3.01 9.45
C ARG A 55 -0.22 3.71 8.12
N ALA A 56 0.66 4.68 8.03
CA ALA A 56 0.81 5.47 6.82
C ALA A 56 2.04 5.05 6.04
N VAL A 57 1.92 5.05 4.74
CA VAL A 57 3.03 4.71 3.84
C VAL A 57 3.27 5.95 2.98
N SER A 58 4.51 6.38 2.89
CA SER A 58 4.81 7.59 2.16
C SER A 58 4.82 7.36 0.66
N LEU A 59 4.65 8.42 -0.10
CA LEU A 59 4.78 8.32 -1.54
C LEU A 59 6.13 7.74 -1.92
N GLU A 60 7.18 8.15 -1.21
CA GLU A 60 8.49 7.65 -1.55
C GLU A 60 8.62 6.18 -1.31
N GLU A 61 7.98 5.65 -0.27
CA GLU A 61 8.01 4.22 -0.05
C GLU A 61 7.32 3.48 -1.18
N PHE A 62 6.22 4.02 -1.70
CA PHE A 62 5.56 3.40 -2.83
C PHE A 62 6.46 3.46 -4.06
N LEU A 63 7.10 4.60 -4.32
CA LEU A 63 7.91 4.74 -5.52
C LEU A 63 9.19 3.91 -5.46
N ALA A 64 9.64 3.59 -4.28
CA ALA A 64 10.83 2.77 -4.13
C ALA A 64 10.52 1.29 -3.97
N ASP A 65 9.26 0.92 -3.97
CA ASP A 65 8.87 -0.45 -3.72
C ASP A 65 9.23 -1.33 -4.91
N ARG A 66 10.13 -2.27 -4.70
CA ARG A 66 10.65 -3.06 -5.81
C ARG A 66 9.60 -3.92 -6.48
N THR A 67 8.65 -4.42 -5.72
CA THR A 67 7.60 -5.25 -6.28
C THR A 67 6.73 -4.43 -7.22
N LEU A 68 6.38 -3.20 -6.84
CA LEU A 68 5.60 -2.35 -7.73
C LEU A 68 6.42 -1.95 -8.94
N ILE A 69 7.68 -1.63 -8.76
CA ILE A 69 8.50 -1.25 -9.89
C ILE A 69 8.56 -2.39 -10.89
N LYS A 70 8.81 -3.61 -10.42
CA LYS A 70 8.88 -4.72 -11.33
C LYS A 70 7.52 -5.05 -11.93
N GLY A 71 6.48 -4.92 -11.17
CA GLY A 71 5.15 -5.30 -11.63
C GLY A 71 4.52 -4.29 -12.57
N LEU A 72 5.01 -3.05 -12.58
CA LEU A 72 4.44 -2.02 -13.42
C LEU A 72 5.42 -1.51 -14.46
N LYS A 73 6.52 -2.23 -14.67
CA LYS A 73 7.46 -1.86 -15.68
C LYS A 73 7.06 -2.56 -16.95
N PHE A 74 6.25 -1.91 -17.75
CA PHE A 74 5.83 -2.55 -18.97
C PHE A 74 6.88 -2.27 -20.00
N GLU A 75 6.56 -2.03 -21.21
CA GLU A 75 7.51 -1.86 -22.17
C GLU A 75 8.24 -0.63 -22.00
N GLY A 76 8.13 0.31 -21.61
CA GLY A 76 8.94 1.44 -21.52
C GLY A 76 9.43 1.58 -20.14
N ASP A 77 10.34 1.08 -19.76
CA ASP A 77 10.84 1.01 -18.49
C ASP A 77 10.68 2.23 -17.63
N ASP A 78 10.60 3.42 -18.12
CA ASP A 78 10.44 4.57 -17.29
C ASP A 78 9.06 4.68 -16.76
N SER A 79 8.17 3.87 -17.19
CA SER A 79 6.79 4.05 -16.85
C SER A 79 6.45 3.59 -15.45
N ALA A 80 7.33 2.92 -14.75
CA ALA A 80 6.95 2.37 -13.44
C ALA A 80 6.59 3.46 -12.46
N GLU A 81 7.38 4.51 -12.36
CA GLU A 81 7.07 5.56 -11.40
C GLU A 81 5.75 6.24 -11.77
N GLU A 82 5.56 6.52 -13.04
CA GLU A 82 4.33 7.17 -13.45
C GLU A 82 3.14 6.25 -13.23
N ALA A 83 3.30 4.97 -13.46
CA ALA A 83 2.21 4.02 -13.23
C ALA A 83 1.86 3.94 -11.77
N ILE A 84 2.86 3.98 -10.88
CA ILE A 84 2.60 3.95 -9.46
C ILE A 84 1.83 5.20 -9.06
N ARG A 85 2.26 6.37 -9.53
CA ARG A 85 1.56 7.60 -9.19
C ARG A 85 0.14 7.58 -9.72
N HIS A 86 -0.05 7.07 -10.92
CA HIS A 86 -1.38 6.96 -11.50
C HIS A 86 -2.27 6.04 -10.67
N GLY A 87 -1.74 4.89 -10.29
CA GLY A 87 -2.52 3.96 -9.47
C GLY A 87 -2.89 4.54 -8.12
N LEU A 88 -1.97 5.30 -7.50
CA LEU A 88 -2.27 5.93 -6.22
C LEU A 88 -3.36 6.98 -6.38
N ARG A 89 -3.29 7.78 -7.46
CA ARG A 89 -4.33 8.79 -7.68
C ARG A 89 -5.70 8.14 -7.83
N LEU A 90 -5.77 7.02 -8.54
CA LEU A 90 -7.05 6.34 -8.71
C LEU A 90 -7.53 5.74 -7.41
N ALA A 91 -6.64 5.17 -6.62
CA ALA A 91 -7.04 4.59 -5.34
C ALA A 91 -7.56 5.65 -4.39
N VAL A 92 -6.98 6.84 -4.41
CA VAL A 92 -7.47 7.93 -3.57
C VAL A 92 -8.81 8.43 -4.11
N LYS A 93 -8.94 8.54 -5.43
CA LYS A 93 -10.19 8.99 -6.01
C LYS A 93 -11.31 8.01 -5.71
N ARG A 94 -11.02 6.72 -5.69
CA ARG A 94 -12.01 5.70 -5.38
C ARG A 94 -12.30 5.63 -3.89
N LYS A 95 -11.45 6.25 -3.10
CA LYS A 95 -11.60 6.26 -1.65
C LYS A 95 -11.20 4.94 -1.02
N THR A 96 -10.42 4.14 -1.71
CA THR A 96 -9.79 2.99 -1.10
C THR A 96 -8.70 3.46 -0.16
N PHE A 97 -7.96 4.49 -0.58
CA PHE A 97 -6.89 5.05 0.23
C PHE A 97 -7.23 6.49 0.61
N LEU A 98 -6.72 6.90 1.75
CA LEU A 98 -6.71 8.30 2.15
C LEU A 98 -5.33 8.85 1.85
N THR A 99 -5.21 10.14 1.66
CA THR A 99 -3.92 10.77 1.47
C THR A 99 -3.84 12.02 2.34
N HIS A 100 -2.65 12.35 2.76
CA HIS A 100 -2.44 13.50 3.64
C HIS A 100 -1.01 14.01 3.44
N GLN A 101 -0.80 15.29 3.60
CA GLN A 101 0.53 15.84 3.50
C GLN A 101 1.03 16.21 4.87
N LEU A 102 2.14 15.63 5.27
CA LEU A 102 2.73 15.91 6.55
C LEU A 102 3.66 17.10 6.42
N GLY A 103 3.46 18.09 7.23
CA GLY A 103 4.32 19.24 7.20
C GLY A 103 4.34 19.93 5.87
N GLY A 104 3.38 19.68 5.03
CA GLY A 104 3.33 20.32 3.76
C GLY A 104 4.28 19.77 2.74
N LYS A 105 5.05 18.76 3.05
CA LYS A 105 5.95 18.22 2.11
C LYS A 105 5.79 16.77 1.85
N ASP A 106 5.72 15.95 2.87
CA ASP A 106 5.69 14.51 2.66
C ASP A 106 4.27 14.04 2.47
N THR A 107 4.00 13.42 1.34
CA THR A 107 2.69 12.88 1.07
C THR A 107 2.66 11.45 1.58
N VAL A 108 1.65 11.12 2.34
CA VAL A 108 1.46 9.76 2.86
C VAL A 108 0.10 9.25 2.48
N PHE A 109 -0.05 7.94 2.49
CA PHE A 109 -1.30 7.28 2.16
C PHE A 109 -1.67 6.33 3.28
N LEU A 110 -2.95 6.16 3.49
CA LEU A 110 -3.46 5.24 4.50
C LEU A 110 -4.64 4.51 3.91
N LEU A 111 -4.96 3.37 4.47
CA LEU A 111 -6.17 2.68 4.07
C LEU A 111 -7.36 3.46 4.63
N ASN A 112 -8.44 3.51 3.90
CA ASN A 112 -9.59 4.31 4.33
C ASN A 112 -10.46 3.50 5.27
N THR A 113 -10.10 3.45 6.52
CA THR A 113 -10.90 2.83 7.57
C THR A 113 -11.31 3.89 8.57
N ASP A 114 -12.26 3.55 9.44
CA ASP A 114 -12.67 4.50 10.47
C ASP A 114 -11.48 4.90 11.34
N SER A 115 -10.65 3.92 11.68
CA SER A 115 -9.50 4.21 12.52
C SER A 115 -8.52 5.12 11.81
N ASP A 116 -8.30 4.90 10.52
CA ASP A 116 -7.37 5.72 9.78
C ASP A 116 -7.94 7.12 9.55
N GLN A 117 -9.24 7.23 9.37
CA GLN A 117 -9.85 8.54 9.24
C GLN A 117 -9.65 9.35 10.51
N ARG A 118 -9.78 8.69 11.66
CA ARG A 118 -9.56 9.38 12.92
C ARG A 118 -8.09 9.79 13.07
N ALA A 119 -7.19 8.95 12.58
CA ALA A 119 -5.77 9.27 12.66
C ALA A 119 -5.45 10.49 11.81
N VAL A 120 -6.02 10.56 10.62
CA VAL A 120 -5.80 11.71 9.76
C VAL A 120 -6.39 12.97 10.40
N SER A 121 -7.54 12.84 11.02
CA SER A 121 -8.14 13.98 11.68
C SER A 121 -7.24 14.52 12.79
N ARG A 122 -6.62 13.62 13.54
CA ARG A 122 -5.69 14.07 14.57
C ARG A 122 -4.48 14.77 13.97
N LEU A 123 -4.00 14.28 12.84
CA LEU A 123 -2.89 14.95 12.19
C LEU A 123 -3.29 16.35 11.74
N GLU A 124 -4.51 16.49 11.25
CA GLU A 124 -4.98 17.79 10.83
C GLU A 124 -5.10 18.75 11.98
N HIS A 125 -5.23 18.25 13.19
CA HIS A 125 -5.30 19.09 14.35
C HIS A 125 -3.92 19.25 15.01
N GLY A 126 -2.88 18.93 14.30
CA GLY A 126 -1.54 19.22 14.80
C GLY A 126 -0.85 18.12 15.57
N GLU A 127 -1.48 16.96 15.71
CA GLU A 127 -0.84 15.88 16.43
C GLU A 127 0.03 15.09 15.49
N VAL A 128 1.25 14.82 15.86
CA VAL A 128 2.15 14.09 15.02
C VAL A 128 2.61 12.84 15.77
N PRO A 129 2.03 11.72 15.49
CA PRO A 129 2.41 10.50 16.17
C PRO A 129 3.84 10.12 15.87
N ALA A 130 4.54 9.65 16.85
CA ALA A 130 5.91 9.26 16.63
C ALA A 130 6.04 8.09 15.70
N GLU A 131 5.04 7.26 15.63
CA GLU A 131 5.14 6.08 14.81
C GLU A 131 5.29 6.36 13.35
N ILE A 132 4.93 7.56 12.93
CA ILE A 132 4.92 7.78 11.52
C ILE A 132 6.29 7.77 10.95
N SER A 133 7.30 8.02 11.72
CA SER A 133 8.60 8.06 11.14
C SER A 133 9.31 6.75 11.18
N ALA A 134 8.69 5.76 11.73
CA ALA A 134 9.35 4.51 11.80
C ALA A 134 9.37 3.84 10.52
N GLY A 135 10.07 3.73 9.76
CA GLY A 135 10.02 3.06 8.49
C GLY A 135 9.42 1.72 8.60
N PRO A 136 9.42 1.04 7.55
CA PRO A 136 8.86 -0.28 7.51
C PRO A 136 9.63 -1.16 8.43
N GLU A 137 9.03 -1.75 9.33
CA GLU A 137 9.64 -2.54 10.18
C GLU A 137 9.87 -3.76 9.63
N ALA A 138 10.91 -4.13 9.41
CA ALA A 138 11.18 -5.18 8.65
C ALA A 138 10.45 -6.35 9.03
N GLU A 139 10.60 -6.87 10.00
CA GLU A 139 10.05 -8.04 10.15
C GLU A 139 9.04 -8.02 10.95
N VAL A 140 8.12 -8.33 10.65
CA VAL A 140 7.02 -8.23 11.40
C VAL A 140 6.53 -9.55 11.74
N PRO A 141 6.87 -10.05 12.78
CA PRO A 141 6.45 -11.37 13.14
C PRO A 141 4.97 -11.50 13.16
N ALA A 142 4.30 -10.44 13.28
CA ALA A 142 2.88 -10.53 13.29
C ALA A 142 2.31 -11.08 12.03
N LEU A 143 3.07 -11.14 11.02
CA LEU A 143 2.59 -11.72 9.80
C LEU A 143 2.64 -13.19 9.82
N GLU A 144 3.11 -13.81 10.86
CA GLU A 144 3.15 -15.19 10.86
C GLU A 144 1.86 -15.79 10.84
N PRO A 145 1.67 -16.83 10.19
CA PRO A 145 0.38 -17.49 10.12
C PRO A 145 0.07 -18.09 11.45
N PRO A 146 -1.11 -18.19 11.75
CA PRO A 146 -1.52 -18.77 13.01
C PRO A 146 -1.18 -20.24 13.11
#